data_4f80fe430b8dc93f29e732e3185e5fac
#
_entry.id   4f80fe430b8dc93f29e732e3185e5fac
#
_cell.length_a   1.000
_cell.length_b   1.000
_cell.length_c   1.000
_cell.angle_alpha   90.00
_cell.angle_beta   90.00
_cell.angle_gamma   90.00
#
_symmetry.space_group_name_H-M   'P 1'
#
loop_
_entity.id
_entity.type
_entity.pdbx_description
1 polymer ?
#
loop_
_entity_poly.entity_id
_entity_poly.type
_entity_poly.pdbx_seq_one_letter_code
_entity_poly.pdbx_strand_id
1 'polypeptide(L)'
;MAGAAVASAAEPVVDIHQHTNYSGRADDQLLAHQHTMGIAKTVLLPAGSSGGLAAGCGGNDTVVALSRSHPREYWFFANELPDIPETKKVLEKFLNAGAIGIGEQKFHVECDSKCMRLIAAIAAHHGVPVLMHFQYDAYNLGFERFYKMVAKFPKVNFIGHAQTWWGNIDKKHQQPVMYPRGPVTPGGITDRLLSDYPNIYGDLSAGSGLNALLRDEDHARDFLKRHQDRLIYGSDCNDQDGVGPACSGSQQIATIRRLAPDNQAVGKILRGNASHLLKLS
;
A
#
# COMPACT_ATOMS: atom_id res chain seq x y z
N MET A 1 4.07 46.35 13.05
CA MET A 1 2.99 45.35 13.12
C MET A 1 3.56 44.07 12.57
N ALA A 2 3.88 43.12 13.43
CA ALA A 2 4.38 41.80 13.03
C ALA A 2 3.16 40.94 12.69
N GLY A 3 2.99 40.57 11.41
CA GLY A 3 1.98 39.66 10.99
C GLY A 3 2.27 38.28 11.55
N ALA A 4 1.39 37.77 12.40
CA ALA A 4 1.43 36.39 12.83
C ALA A 4 1.22 35.49 11.59
N ALA A 5 2.23 34.71 11.22
CA ALA A 5 2.10 33.66 10.25
C ALA A 5 1.08 32.65 10.82
N VAL A 6 -0.10 32.56 10.21
CA VAL A 6 -1.06 31.51 10.50
C VAL A 6 -0.37 30.20 10.10
N ALA A 7 -0.03 29.38 11.07
CA ALA A 7 0.46 28.04 10.81
C ALA A 7 -0.60 27.33 9.96
N SER A 8 -0.30 27.05 8.72
CA SER A 8 -1.16 26.25 7.84
C SER A 8 -1.41 24.92 8.54
N ALA A 9 -2.67 24.60 8.81
CA ALA A 9 -3.02 23.28 9.32
C ALA A 9 -2.39 22.23 8.39
N ALA A 10 -1.69 21.27 8.97
CA ALA A 10 -1.06 20.22 8.19
C ALA A 10 -2.11 19.53 7.30
N GLU A 11 -1.82 19.38 6.02
CA GLU A 11 -2.76 18.72 5.10
C GLU A 11 -3.10 17.32 5.61
N PRO A 12 -4.40 16.92 5.55
CA PRO A 12 -4.83 15.62 6.04
C PRO A 12 -4.16 14.50 5.22
N VAL A 13 -3.67 13.47 5.90
CA VAL A 13 -3.01 12.30 5.29
C VAL A 13 -4.02 11.18 5.10
N VAL A 14 -3.91 10.44 4.00
CA VAL A 14 -4.64 9.20 3.72
C VAL A 14 -3.68 8.02 3.83
N ASP A 15 -3.97 7.10 4.72
CA ASP A 15 -3.22 5.85 4.91
C ASP A 15 -3.93 4.71 4.17
N ILE A 16 -3.33 4.18 3.09
CA ILE A 16 -3.97 3.10 2.30
C ILE A 16 -3.68 1.70 2.82
N HIS A 17 -2.89 1.55 3.91
CA HIS A 17 -2.43 0.24 4.34
C HIS A 17 -2.41 0.11 5.87
N GLN A 18 -3.50 -0.40 6.41
CA GLN A 18 -3.59 -0.78 7.83
C GLN A 18 -4.43 -2.06 8.01
N HIS A 19 -4.25 -2.68 9.18
CA HIS A 19 -4.92 -3.92 9.52
C HIS A 19 -5.63 -3.80 10.87
N THR A 20 -6.81 -4.40 10.99
CA THR A 20 -7.45 -4.62 12.30
C THR A 20 -6.73 -5.76 13.03
N ASN A 21 -6.72 -5.72 14.35
CA ASN A 21 -6.06 -6.73 15.20
C ASN A 21 -4.60 -7.01 14.83
N TYR A 22 -3.88 -6.04 14.29
CA TYR A 22 -2.52 -6.20 13.82
C TYR A 22 -1.59 -6.49 15.03
N SER A 23 -1.03 -7.70 15.08
CA SER A 23 -0.24 -8.19 16.22
C SER A 23 -0.97 -8.04 17.57
N GLY A 24 -2.28 -8.18 17.56
CA GLY A 24 -3.12 -8.07 18.77
C GLY A 24 -3.51 -6.64 19.15
N ARG A 25 -3.22 -5.62 18.32
CA ARG A 25 -3.65 -4.23 18.57
C ARG A 25 -5.17 -4.10 18.45
N ALA A 26 -5.81 -3.58 19.51
CA ALA A 26 -7.24 -3.33 19.55
C ALA A 26 -7.67 -2.17 18.63
N ASP A 27 -8.95 -2.11 18.25
CA ASP A 27 -9.46 -1.12 17.30
C ASP A 27 -9.40 0.32 17.87
N ASP A 28 -9.63 0.52 19.16
CA ASP A 28 -9.49 1.83 19.82
C ASP A 28 -8.02 2.28 19.85
N GLN A 29 -7.10 1.37 20.04
CA GLN A 29 -5.66 1.65 19.94
C GLN A 29 -5.25 1.98 18.50
N LEU A 30 -5.80 1.28 17.50
CA LEU A 30 -5.60 1.62 16.10
C LEU A 30 -6.10 3.03 15.78
N LEU A 31 -7.29 3.39 16.28
CA LEU A 31 -7.85 4.73 16.09
C LEU A 31 -6.94 5.81 16.69
N ALA A 32 -6.50 5.63 17.94
CA ALA A 32 -5.56 6.54 18.62
C ALA A 32 -4.22 6.66 17.87
N HIS A 33 -3.67 5.54 17.42
CA HIS A 33 -2.45 5.48 16.63
C HIS A 33 -2.56 6.29 15.32
N GLN A 34 -3.65 6.13 14.56
CA GLN A 34 -3.88 6.85 13.32
C GLN A 34 -4.05 8.36 13.58
N HIS A 35 -4.80 8.75 14.60
CA HIS A 35 -4.94 10.16 14.99
C HIS A 35 -3.61 10.79 15.40
N THR A 36 -2.77 10.06 16.14
CA THR A 36 -1.43 10.52 16.54
C THR A 36 -0.53 10.80 15.33
N MET A 37 -0.61 9.98 14.29
CA MET A 37 0.10 10.22 13.02
C MET A 37 -0.48 11.35 12.17
N GLY A 38 -1.65 11.89 12.52
CA GLY A 38 -2.35 12.91 11.73
C GLY A 38 -3.07 12.31 10.50
N ILE A 39 -3.43 11.03 10.57
CA ILE A 39 -4.19 10.36 9.52
C ILE A 39 -5.65 10.76 9.59
N ALA A 40 -6.19 11.22 8.47
CA ALA A 40 -7.59 11.61 8.35
C ALA A 40 -8.49 10.48 7.81
N LYS A 41 -7.91 9.59 7.00
CA LYS A 41 -8.61 8.49 6.37
C LYS A 41 -7.70 7.27 6.29
N THR A 42 -8.25 6.10 6.59
CA THR A 42 -7.51 4.83 6.60
C THR A 42 -8.23 3.79 5.75
N VAL A 43 -7.48 3.05 4.94
CA VAL A 43 -7.98 1.86 4.24
C VAL A 43 -7.49 0.63 4.98
N LEU A 44 -8.44 -0.20 5.40
CA LEU A 44 -8.20 -1.44 6.13
C LEU A 44 -8.07 -2.62 5.17
N LEU A 45 -7.01 -3.39 5.32
CA LEU A 45 -6.70 -4.56 4.52
C LEU A 45 -6.93 -5.83 5.35
N PRO A 46 -7.90 -6.69 4.99
CA PRO A 46 -8.21 -7.89 5.75
C PRO A 46 -7.31 -9.08 5.39
N ALA A 47 -7.19 -10.03 6.31
CA ALA A 47 -6.52 -11.30 6.08
C ALA A 47 -7.27 -12.27 5.14
N GLY A 48 -8.52 -11.99 4.81
CA GLY A 48 -9.43 -12.92 4.16
C GLY A 48 -10.44 -13.51 5.15
N SER A 49 -11.21 -14.50 4.72
CA SER A 49 -12.20 -15.19 5.56
C SER A 49 -11.80 -16.63 5.88
N SER A 50 -11.09 -17.28 4.98
CA SER A 50 -10.73 -18.72 5.09
C SER A 50 -9.27 -18.97 5.47
N GLY A 51 -8.44 -17.97 5.35
CA GLY A 51 -7.02 -18.04 5.69
C GLY A 51 -6.47 -16.68 6.01
N GLY A 52 -5.32 -16.65 6.63
CA GLY A 52 -4.70 -15.43 7.12
C GLY A 52 -3.52 -15.00 6.29
N LEU A 53 -3.23 -13.72 6.34
CA LEU A 53 -1.91 -13.18 6.04
C LEU A 53 -0.89 -13.76 7.02
N ALA A 54 0.38 -13.80 6.65
CA ALA A 54 1.47 -14.22 7.54
C ALA A 54 1.55 -13.38 8.82
N ALA A 55 1.15 -12.11 8.78
CA ALA A 55 0.97 -11.28 9.97
C ALA A 55 -0.38 -11.59 10.62
N GLY A 56 -0.42 -11.76 11.94
CA GLY A 56 -1.68 -11.89 12.68
C GLY A 56 -2.49 -10.61 12.56
N CYS A 57 -3.56 -10.65 11.78
CA CYS A 57 -4.48 -9.51 11.59
C CYS A 57 -5.91 -10.02 11.40
N GLY A 58 -6.87 -9.09 11.43
CA GLY A 58 -8.28 -9.40 11.32
C GLY A 58 -8.73 -9.76 9.90
N GLY A 59 -9.84 -10.50 9.79
CA GLY A 59 -10.43 -10.90 8.51
C GLY A 59 -11.40 -9.87 7.94
N ASN A 60 -12.09 -10.24 6.86
CA ASN A 60 -13.04 -9.37 6.18
C ASN A 60 -14.15 -8.81 7.08
N ASP A 61 -14.69 -9.61 8.00
CA ASP A 61 -15.78 -9.17 8.87
C ASP A 61 -15.33 -8.10 9.88
N THR A 62 -14.05 -8.14 10.35
CA THR A 62 -13.52 -7.14 11.29
C THR A 62 -13.33 -5.78 10.64
N VAL A 63 -12.79 -5.73 9.41
CA VAL A 63 -12.63 -4.46 8.68
C VAL A 63 -13.98 -3.83 8.32
N VAL A 64 -14.99 -4.65 8.00
CA VAL A 64 -16.37 -4.18 7.78
C VAL A 64 -16.95 -3.59 9.07
N ALA A 65 -16.77 -4.25 10.21
CA ALA A 65 -17.28 -3.78 11.50
C ALA A 65 -16.67 -2.42 11.86
N LEU A 66 -15.35 -2.28 11.79
CA LEU A 66 -14.67 -1.02 12.10
C LEU A 66 -15.04 0.10 11.11
N SER A 67 -15.10 -0.18 9.83
CA SER A 67 -15.51 0.79 8.81
C SER A 67 -16.95 1.28 9.03
N ARG A 68 -17.87 0.43 9.46
CA ARG A 68 -19.25 0.82 9.78
C ARG A 68 -19.38 1.67 11.04
N SER A 69 -18.54 1.40 12.05
CA SER A 69 -18.53 2.21 13.28
C SER A 69 -17.89 3.59 13.09
N HIS A 70 -16.98 3.73 12.13
CA HIS A 70 -16.26 4.98 11.81
C HIS A 70 -16.29 5.31 10.31
N PRO A 71 -17.46 5.52 9.69
CA PRO A 71 -17.63 5.56 8.23
C PRO A 71 -16.99 6.79 7.56
N ARG A 72 -16.53 7.77 8.32
CA ARG A 72 -15.83 8.96 7.80
C ARG A 72 -14.30 8.82 7.85
N GLU A 73 -13.80 7.82 8.56
CA GLU A 73 -12.36 7.62 8.82
C GLU A 73 -11.84 6.34 8.21
N TYR A 74 -12.68 5.28 8.09
CA TYR A 74 -12.25 3.98 7.63
C TYR A 74 -13.00 3.50 6.39
N TRP A 75 -12.26 3.09 5.41
CA TRP A 75 -12.66 2.29 4.25
C TRP A 75 -12.00 0.92 4.34
N PHE A 76 -12.39 -0.02 3.50
CA PHE A 76 -11.80 -1.36 3.53
C PHE A 76 -11.67 -1.96 2.14
N PHE A 77 -10.73 -2.87 2.01
CA PHE A 77 -10.61 -3.79 0.88
C PHE A 77 -11.25 -5.13 1.22
N ALA A 78 -11.53 -5.93 0.20
CA ALA A 78 -11.85 -7.34 0.34
C ALA A 78 -10.61 -8.19 0.11
N ASN A 79 -10.48 -9.32 0.80
CA ASN A 79 -9.38 -10.24 0.54
C ASN A 79 -9.82 -11.69 0.73
N GLU A 80 -9.19 -12.61 -0.01
CA GLU A 80 -9.32 -14.06 0.18
C GLU A 80 -8.15 -14.78 -0.50
N LEU A 81 -7.88 -16.00 -0.06
CA LEU A 81 -6.94 -16.92 -0.71
C LEU A 81 -7.30 -17.05 -2.20
N PRO A 82 -6.39 -16.78 -3.13
CA PRO A 82 -6.73 -16.69 -4.56
C PRO A 82 -6.99 -18.05 -5.22
N ASP A 83 -6.52 -19.15 -4.61
CA ASP A 83 -6.48 -20.52 -5.17
C ASP A 83 -7.50 -21.48 -4.56
N ILE A 84 -8.49 -20.98 -3.80
CA ILE A 84 -9.59 -21.78 -3.27
C ILE A 84 -10.89 -21.59 -4.07
N PRO A 85 -11.81 -22.56 -4.07
CA PRO A 85 -13.06 -22.47 -4.84
C PRO A 85 -13.96 -21.29 -4.43
N GLU A 86 -13.91 -20.89 -3.17
CA GLU A 86 -14.76 -19.85 -2.56
C GLU A 86 -14.33 -18.43 -2.89
N THR A 87 -13.11 -18.22 -3.39
CA THR A 87 -12.49 -16.91 -3.61
C THR A 87 -13.41 -15.90 -4.26
N LYS A 88 -13.99 -16.26 -5.40
CA LYS A 88 -14.89 -15.37 -6.14
C LYS A 88 -16.10 -14.98 -5.29
N LYS A 89 -16.77 -15.94 -4.67
CA LYS A 89 -17.96 -15.73 -3.85
C LYS A 89 -17.66 -14.80 -2.65
N VAL A 90 -16.53 -15.02 -1.98
CA VAL A 90 -16.12 -14.20 -0.82
C VAL A 90 -15.81 -12.79 -1.27
N LEU A 91 -14.98 -12.61 -2.30
CA LEU A 91 -14.62 -11.27 -2.78
C LEU A 91 -15.86 -10.49 -3.25
N GLU A 92 -16.74 -11.10 -4.04
CA GLU A 92 -17.98 -10.45 -4.50
C GLU A 92 -18.90 -10.07 -3.33
N LYS A 93 -19.02 -10.91 -2.27
CA LYS A 93 -19.75 -10.58 -1.05
C LYS A 93 -19.28 -9.26 -0.45
N PHE A 94 -17.96 -9.09 -0.26
CA PHE A 94 -17.42 -7.92 0.41
C PHE A 94 -17.30 -6.69 -0.50
N LEU A 95 -17.07 -6.87 -1.79
CA LEU A 95 -17.15 -5.80 -2.78
C LEU A 95 -18.57 -5.22 -2.87
N ASN A 96 -19.59 -6.07 -2.87
CA ASN A 96 -20.99 -5.63 -2.80
C ASN A 96 -21.36 -5.00 -1.45
N ALA A 97 -20.61 -5.29 -0.39
CA ALA A 97 -20.77 -4.66 0.93
C ALA A 97 -20.04 -3.30 1.06
N GLY A 98 -19.34 -2.86 -0.01
CA GLY A 98 -18.69 -1.55 -0.05
C GLY A 98 -17.16 -1.59 -0.01
N ALA A 99 -16.52 -2.74 -0.19
CA ALA A 99 -15.06 -2.78 -0.35
C ALA A 99 -14.62 -2.00 -1.59
N ILE A 100 -13.58 -1.16 -1.45
CA ILE A 100 -13.09 -0.26 -2.48
C ILE A 100 -11.82 -0.77 -3.19
N GLY A 101 -11.41 -2.01 -2.92
CA GLY A 101 -10.25 -2.68 -3.51
C GLY A 101 -10.18 -4.14 -3.12
N ILE A 102 -9.21 -4.87 -3.68
CA ILE A 102 -8.87 -6.23 -3.31
C ILE A 102 -7.43 -6.27 -2.79
N GLY A 103 -7.21 -6.84 -1.61
CA GLY A 103 -5.88 -6.96 -0.99
C GLY A 103 -5.94 -6.86 0.55
N GLU A 104 -4.83 -7.08 1.17
CA GLU A 104 -3.48 -7.31 0.66
C GLU A 104 -3.37 -8.74 0.11
N GLN A 105 -3.10 -8.89 -1.19
CA GLN A 105 -2.84 -10.21 -1.76
C GLN A 105 -1.42 -10.65 -1.37
N LYS A 106 -1.33 -11.43 -0.30
CA LYS A 106 -0.08 -11.90 0.35
C LYS A 106 -0.11 -13.41 0.49
N PHE A 107 -0.01 -14.08 -0.65
CA PHE A 107 -0.15 -15.52 -0.74
C PHE A 107 0.96 -16.15 -1.59
N HIS A 108 1.30 -17.41 -1.28
CA HIS A 108 2.36 -18.16 -1.97
C HIS A 108 1.85 -18.70 -3.32
N VAL A 109 1.68 -17.81 -4.28
CA VAL A 109 1.24 -18.12 -5.66
C VAL A 109 2.09 -17.35 -6.66
N GLU A 110 2.15 -17.82 -7.90
CA GLU A 110 2.77 -17.07 -8.99
C GLU A 110 1.96 -15.81 -9.31
N CYS A 111 2.62 -14.65 -9.42
CA CYS A 111 1.96 -13.36 -9.63
C CYS A 111 1.16 -13.28 -10.94
N ASP A 112 1.49 -14.12 -11.93
CA ASP A 112 0.82 -14.24 -13.22
C ASP A 112 0.02 -15.55 -13.38
N SER A 113 -0.32 -16.24 -12.28
CA SER A 113 -1.08 -17.49 -12.25
C SER A 113 -2.53 -17.33 -12.71
N LYS A 114 -3.22 -18.46 -12.89
CA LYS A 114 -4.67 -18.46 -13.24
C LYS A 114 -5.51 -17.84 -12.12
N CYS A 115 -5.19 -18.14 -10.86
CA CYS A 115 -5.91 -17.60 -9.70
C CYS A 115 -5.70 -16.06 -9.58
N MET A 116 -4.50 -15.56 -9.79
CA MET A 116 -4.26 -14.11 -9.82
C MET A 116 -4.94 -13.41 -10.99
N ARG A 117 -5.08 -14.07 -12.14
CA ARG A 117 -5.90 -13.55 -13.24
C ARG A 117 -7.39 -13.51 -12.90
N LEU A 118 -7.90 -14.44 -12.09
CA LEU A 118 -9.27 -14.38 -11.56
C LEU A 118 -9.45 -13.16 -10.64
N ILE A 119 -8.50 -12.91 -9.72
CA ILE A 119 -8.50 -11.70 -8.88
C ILE A 119 -8.57 -10.43 -9.73
N ALA A 120 -7.71 -10.31 -10.74
CA ALA A 120 -7.70 -9.16 -11.64
C ALA A 120 -9.00 -9.04 -12.46
N ALA A 121 -9.62 -10.15 -12.87
CA ALA A 121 -10.90 -10.11 -13.57
C ALA A 121 -12.04 -9.65 -12.67
N ILE A 122 -12.07 -10.06 -11.40
CA ILE A 122 -13.05 -9.58 -10.41
C ILE A 122 -12.84 -8.07 -10.18
N ALA A 123 -11.58 -7.65 -9.98
CA ALA A 123 -11.24 -6.24 -9.81
C ALA A 123 -11.67 -5.38 -11.00
N ALA A 124 -11.46 -5.87 -12.24
CA ALA A 124 -11.90 -5.21 -13.47
C ALA A 124 -13.41 -5.06 -13.55
N HIS A 125 -14.16 -6.10 -13.14
CA HIS A 125 -15.64 -6.09 -13.13
C HIS A 125 -16.19 -5.05 -12.17
N HIS A 126 -15.59 -4.94 -10.97
CA HIS A 126 -16.02 -4.00 -9.94
C HIS A 126 -15.38 -2.59 -10.07
N GLY A 127 -14.42 -2.41 -10.97
CA GLY A 127 -13.72 -1.14 -11.17
C GLY A 127 -12.87 -0.70 -9.96
N VAL A 128 -12.25 -1.66 -9.27
CA VAL A 128 -11.44 -1.44 -8.06
C VAL A 128 -9.97 -1.86 -8.28
N PRO A 129 -9.01 -1.32 -7.51
CA PRO A 129 -7.60 -1.72 -7.59
C PRO A 129 -7.33 -3.06 -6.87
N VAL A 130 -6.13 -3.60 -7.16
CA VAL A 130 -5.56 -4.77 -6.46
C VAL A 130 -4.24 -4.39 -5.81
N LEU A 131 -4.12 -4.55 -4.49
CA LEU A 131 -2.87 -4.37 -3.75
C LEU A 131 -2.17 -5.72 -3.58
N MET A 132 -0.90 -5.78 -3.97
CA MET A 132 -0.10 -7.00 -4.04
C MET A 132 1.18 -6.90 -3.22
N HIS A 133 1.37 -7.85 -2.32
CA HIS A 133 2.59 -8.01 -1.53
C HIS A 133 3.61 -8.88 -2.29
N PHE A 134 4.74 -8.30 -2.67
CA PHE A 134 5.81 -9.03 -3.33
C PHE A 134 6.95 -9.32 -2.36
N GLN A 135 7.19 -10.59 -2.07
CA GLN A 135 8.31 -11.03 -1.25
C GLN A 135 8.95 -12.27 -1.88
N TYR A 136 10.25 -12.19 -2.14
CA TYR A 136 11.03 -13.25 -2.77
C TYR A 136 10.83 -14.58 -2.03
N ASP A 137 10.60 -15.64 -2.80
CA ASP A 137 10.39 -17.02 -2.35
C ASP A 137 9.26 -17.20 -1.30
N ALA A 138 8.44 -16.19 -1.09
CA ALA A 138 7.36 -16.23 -0.12
C ALA A 138 5.98 -15.88 -0.72
N TYR A 139 5.84 -14.72 -1.35
CA TYR A 139 4.53 -14.22 -1.78
C TYR A 139 4.58 -13.58 -3.17
N ASN A 140 3.56 -13.85 -3.99
CA ASN A 140 3.41 -13.39 -5.37
C ASN A 140 4.70 -13.59 -6.17
N LEU A 141 5.06 -14.87 -6.33
CA LEU A 141 6.30 -15.31 -6.96
C LEU A 141 6.42 -14.85 -8.42
N GLY A 142 7.65 -14.74 -8.92
CA GLY A 142 7.91 -14.39 -10.32
C GLY A 142 7.69 -12.92 -10.63
N PHE A 143 8.09 -12.03 -9.74
CA PHE A 143 7.93 -10.58 -9.88
C PHE A 143 8.43 -10.03 -11.23
N GLU A 144 9.48 -10.61 -11.79
CA GLU A 144 10.01 -10.23 -13.11
C GLU A 144 9.02 -10.43 -14.26
N ARG A 145 7.94 -11.21 -14.04
CA ARG A 145 6.86 -11.45 -15.01
C ARG A 145 5.60 -10.62 -14.75
N PHE A 146 5.56 -9.85 -13.68
CA PHE A 146 4.37 -9.10 -13.27
C PHE A 146 3.86 -8.13 -14.34
N TYR A 147 4.76 -7.58 -15.17
CA TYR A 147 4.37 -6.76 -16.32
C TYR A 147 3.36 -7.43 -17.25
N LYS A 148 3.33 -8.78 -17.33
CA LYS A 148 2.34 -9.52 -18.14
C LYS A 148 0.92 -9.37 -17.58
N MET A 149 0.77 -9.34 -16.25
CA MET A 149 -0.52 -9.07 -15.59
C MET A 149 -0.97 -7.66 -15.84
N VAL A 150 -0.08 -6.70 -15.65
CA VAL A 150 -0.35 -5.27 -15.84
C VAL A 150 -0.80 -4.97 -17.27
N ALA A 151 -0.08 -5.49 -18.27
CA ALA A 151 -0.42 -5.33 -19.67
C ALA A 151 -1.73 -6.05 -20.06
N LYS A 152 -2.02 -7.21 -19.45
CA LYS A 152 -3.23 -7.99 -19.74
C LYS A 152 -4.50 -7.34 -19.19
N PHE A 153 -4.40 -6.60 -18.09
CA PHE A 153 -5.53 -5.96 -17.40
C PHE A 153 -5.36 -4.43 -17.34
N PRO A 154 -5.37 -3.72 -18.49
CA PRO A 154 -5.04 -2.29 -18.52
C PRO A 154 -6.07 -1.40 -17.82
N LYS A 155 -7.26 -1.94 -17.49
CA LYS A 155 -8.32 -1.24 -16.73
C LYS A 155 -8.25 -1.48 -15.23
N VAL A 156 -7.36 -2.37 -14.76
CA VAL A 156 -7.14 -2.64 -13.34
C VAL A 156 -5.92 -1.87 -12.88
N ASN A 157 -6.07 -1.06 -11.85
CA ASN A 157 -4.94 -0.44 -11.19
C ASN A 157 -4.33 -1.46 -10.21
N PHE A 158 -3.03 -1.69 -10.34
CA PHE A 158 -2.27 -2.54 -9.42
C PHE A 158 -1.42 -1.67 -8.50
N ILE A 159 -1.41 -1.99 -7.22
CA ILE A 159 -0.61 -1.31 -6.20
C ILE A 159 0.44 -2.30 -5.71
N GLY A 160 1.70 -2.04 -6.01
CA GLY A 160 2.82 -2.88 -5.59
C GLY A 160 3.35 -2.47 -4.22
N HIS A 161 3.66 -3.48 -3.40
CA HIS A 161 4.10 -3.32 -2.02
C HIS A 161 5.15 -4.35 -1.64
N ALA A 162 5.87 -4.12 -0.55
CA ALA A 162 6.80 -4.98 0.17
C ALA A 162 8.22 -5.10 -0.39
N GLN A 163 8.97 -6.07 0.12
CA GLN A 163 10.43 -6.10 0.03
C GLN A 163 10.94 -6.28 -1.39
N THR A 164 10.37 -7.22 -2.14
CA THR A 164 10.78 -7.45 -3.53
C THR A 164 10.37 -6.29 -4.42
N TRP A 165 9.19 -5.72 -4.21
CA TRP A 165 8.78 -4.50 -4.92
C TRP A 165 9.79 -3.38 -4.71
N TRP A 166 10.10 -3.03 -3.45
CA TRP A 166 10.97 -1.90 -3.13
C TRP A 166 12.46 -2.19 -3.34
N GLY A 167 12.90 -3.45 -3.24
CA GLY A 167 14.26 -3.84 -3.60
C GLY A 167 14.55 -3.58 -5.08
N ASN A 168 13.58 -3.86 -5.94
CA ASN A 168 13.69 -3.77 -7.40
C ASN A 168 13.53 -2.35 -7.99
N ILE A 169 13.59 -1.28 -7.19
CA ILE A 169 13.94 0.07 -7.70
C ILE A 169 15.37 0.09 -8.22
N ASP A 170 16.22 -0.79 -7.67
CA ASP A 170 17.62 -0.95 -8.03
C ASP A 170 17.78 -2.01 -9.15
N LYS A 171 18.40 -1.62 -10.28
CA LYS A 171 18.70 -2.52 -11.40
C LYS A 171 19.63 -3.68 -11.02
N LYS A 172 20.44 -3.50 -9.97
CA LYS A 172 21.40 -4.50 -9.46
C LYS A 172 20.87 -5.27 -8.25
N HIS A 173 19.57 -5.14 -7.92
CA HIS A 173 18.98 -5.81 -6.77
C HIS A 173 19.18 -7.33 -6.82
N GLN A 174 19.59 -7.89 -5.70
CA GLN A 174 19.68 -9.34 -5.48
C GLN A 174 18.43 -9.81 -4.73
N GLN A 175 17.61 -10.62 -5.37
CA GLN A 175 16.26 -10.98 -4.88
C GLN A 175 16.19 -11.51 -3.44
N PRO A 176 17.14 -12.31 -2.91
CA PRO A 176 17.10 -12.75 -1.51
C PRO A 176 17.33 -11.63 -0.49
N VAL A 177 17.84 -10.47 -0.90
CA VAL A 177 18.15 -9.35 0.01
C VAL A 177 16.91 -8.48 0.21
N MET A 178 16.15 -8.76 1.26
CA MET A 178 14.86 -8.08 1.51
C MET A 178 14.99 -6.59 1.87
N TYR A 179 16.06 -6.21 2.57
CA TYR A 179 16.35 -4.83 2.97
C TYR A 179 17.75 -4.43 2.48
N PRO A 180 17.90 -4.13 1.19
CA PRO A 180 19.20 -3.78 0.62
C PRO A 180 19.73 -2.46 1.19
N ARG A 181 21.05 -2.34 1.30
CA ARG A 181 21.76 -1.15 1.79
C ARG A 181 22.59 -0.53 0.68
N GLY A 182 22.93 0.75 0.85
CA GLY A 182 23.83 1.48 -0.06
C GLY A 182 23.12 1.97 -1.34
N PRO A 183 23.91 2.47 -2.30
CA PRO A 183 23.38 3.22 -3.43
C PRO A 183 22.50 2.38 -4.35
N VAL A 184 21.55 3.05 -4.97
CA VAL A 184 20.60 2.49 -5.95
C VAL A 184 21.13 2.73 -7.36
N THR A 185 21.21 1.69 -8.19
CA THR A 185 21.39 1.84 -9.62
C THR A 185 20.04 2.00 -10.30
N PRO A 186 19.71 3.18 -10.87
CA PRO A 186 18.39 3.45 -11.47
C PRO A 186 17.99 2.47 -12.57
N GLY A 187 16.68 2.33 -12.82
CA GLY A 187 16.12 1.52 -13.89
C GLY A 187 15.89 0.05 -13.50
N GLY A 188 15.64 -0.22 -12.24
CA GLY A 188 15.17 -1.52 -11.76
C GLY A 188 13.76 -1.85 -12.28
N ILE A 189 13.27 -3.06 -11.97
CA ILE A 189 11.96 -3.53 -12.48
C ILE A 189 10.84 -2.61 -12.01
N THR A 190 10.80 -2.24 -10.73
CA THR A 190 9.78 -1.36 -10.15
C THR A 190 9.81 0.03 -10.76
N ASP A 191 11.00 0.61 -10.95
CA ASP A 191 11.19 1.92 -11.58
C ASP A 191 10.61 1.93 -13.01
N ARG A 192 10.86 0.87 -13.78
CA ARG A 192 10.29 0.72 -15.13
C ARG A 192 8.78 0.49 -15.12
N LEU A 193 8.26 -0.35 -14.20
CA LEU A 193 6.82 -0.57 -14.09
C LEU A 193 6.07 0.72 -13.82
N LEU A 194 6.56 1.55 -12.90
CA LEU A 194 5.97 2.87 -12.59
C LEU A 194 6.07 3.86 -13.75
N SER A 195 7.13 3.76 -14.59
CA SER A 195 7.32 4.62 -15.77
C SER A 195 6.48 4.20 -16.96
N ASP A 196 6.44 2.89 -17.24
CA ASP A 196 5.95 2.36 -18.52
C ASP A 196 4.44 2.05 -18.50
N TYR A 197 3.85 1.86 -17.31
CA TYR A 197 2.45 1.44 -17.18
C TYR A 197 1.61 2.45 -16.39
N PRO A 198 0.55 3.01 -17.00
CA PRO A 198 -0.30 4.01 -16.34
C PRO A 198 -1.16 3.44 -15.20
N ASN A 199 -1.34 2.14 -15.16
CA ASN A 199 -2.16 1.41 -14.19
C ASN A 199 -1.33 0.75 -13.07
N ILE A 200 -0.13 1.26 -12.80
CA ILE A 200 0.73 0.84 -11.69
C ILE A 200 0.88 1.98 -10.69
N TYR A 201 0.81 1.61 -9.42
CA TYR A 201 1.07 2.46 -8.26
C TYR A 201 2.02 1.76 -7.29
N GLY A 202 2.75 2.53 -6.48
CA GLY A 202 3.63 2.01 -5.42
C GLY A 202 3.14 2.45 -4.05
N ASP A 203 2.88 1.50 -3.17
CA ASP A 203 2.55 1.72 -1.76
C ASP A 203 3.83 1.79 -0.94
N LEU A 204 4.13 2.98 -0.41
CA LEU A 204 5.35 3.30 0.36
C LEU A 204 5.33 2.77 1.80
N SER A 205 4.42 1.88 2.15
CA SER A 205 4.24 1.41 3.52
C SER A 205 5.34 0.49 4.03
N ALA A 206 5.29 0.24 5.34
CA ALA A 206 6.20 -0.61 6.10
C ALA A 206 7.68 -0.20 6.08
N GLY A 207 8.51 -0.97 6.75
CA GLY A 207 9.96 -0.79 6.72
C GLY A 207 10.59 -0.94 5.34
N SER A 208 9.95 -1.65 4.41
CA SER A 208 10.45 -1.84 3.05
C SER A 208 10.34 -0.57 2.22
N GLY A 209 9.22 0.14 2.29
CA GLY A 209 9.03 1.45 1.65
C GLY A 209 9.94 2.51 2.27
N LEU A 210 10.06 2.52 3.62
CA LEU A 210 10.96 3.42 4.31
C LEU A 210 12.44 3.18 3.92
N ASN A 211 12.86 1.91 3.87
CA ASN A 211 14.20 1.53 3.42
C ASN A 211 14.49 1.99 1.98
N ALA A 212 13.50 1.89 1.08
CA ALA A 212 13.66 2.34 -0.30
C ALA A 212 14.04 3.82 -0.41
N LEU A 213 13.52 4.66 0.49
CA LEU A 213 13.80 6.10 0.50
C LEU A 213 15.05 6.46 1.31
N LEU A 214 15.34 5.75 2.40
CA LEU A 214 16.44 6.12 3.30
C LEU A 214 17.81 5.54 2.91
N ARG A 215 17.84 4.40 2.16
CA ARG A 215 19.12 3.76 1.81
C ARG A 215 20.00 4.57 0.87
N ASP A 216 19.37 5.44 0.06
CA ASP A 216 20.01 6.35 -0.90
C ASP A 216 19.10 7.56 -1.13
N GLU A 217 19.30 8.62 -0.35
CA GLU A 217 18.41 9.80 -0.39
C GLU A 217 18.52 10.62 -1.67
N ASP A 218 19.66 10.63 -2.34
CA ASP A 218 19.83 11.33 -3.61
C ASP A 218 18.99 10.63 -4.70
N HIS A 219 19.06 9.30 -4.78
CA HIS A 219 18.16 8.52 -5.62
C HIS A 219 16.69 8.73 -5.23
N ALA A 220 16.38 8.72 -3.93
CA ALA A 220 15.00 8.88 -3.46
C ALA A 220 14.37 10.21 -3.88
N ARG A 221 15.13 11.33 -3.85
CA ARG A 221 14.67 12.65 -4.32
C ARG A 221 14.29 12.62 -5.80
N ASP A 222 15.14 12.01 -6.64
CA ASP A 222 14.85 11.87 -8.07
C ASP A 222 13.66 10.90 -8.31
N PHE A 223 13.61 9.79 -7.60
CA PHE A 223 12.53 8.80 -7.69
C PHE A 223 11.17 9.39 -7.29
N LEU A 224 11.09 10.11 -6.17
CA LEU A 224 9.88 10.80 -5.72
C LEU A 224 9.43 11.85 -6.74
N LYS A 225 10.37 12.61 -7.32
CA LYS A 225 10.07 13.60 -8.35
C LYS A 225 9.49 12.96 -9.62
N ARG A 226 10.09 11.86 -10.10
CA ARG A 226 9.65 11.17 -11.32
C ARG A 226 8.31 10.46 -11.16
N HIS A 227 8.06 9.89 -9.99
CA HIS A 227 6.90 9.02 -9.74
C HIS A 227 5.86 9.63 -8.80
N GLN A 228 5.90 10.94 -8.52
CA GLN A 228 4.99 11.63 -7.59
C GLN A 228 3.51 11.37 -7.84
N ASP A 229 3.11 11.07 -9.08
CA ASP A 229 1.72 10.81 -9.47
C ASP A 229 1.30 9.33 -9.33
N ARG A 230 2.24 8.46 -8.94
CA ARG A 230 2.06 7.00 -8.84
C ARG A 230 2.41 6.43 -7.47
N LEU A 231 3.05 7.22 -6.62
CA LEU A 231 3.40 6.82 -5.26
C LEU A 231 2.28 7.18 -4.29
N ILE A 232 1.99 6.28 -3.37
CA ILE A 232 0.92 6.45 -2.38
C ILE A 232 1.49 6.12 -1.00
N TYR A 233 1.10 6.91 -0.01
CA TYR A 233 1.42 6.64 1.38
C TYR A 233 0.55 5.54 1.95
N GLY A 234 1.17 4.59 2.65
CA GLY A 234 0.59 3.64 3.57
C GLY A 234 1.50 3.49 4.78
N SER A 235 0.98 3.11 5.92
CA SER A 235 1.79 2.88 7.11
C SER A 235 2.22 1.42 7.27
N ASP A 236 1.33 0.48 7.15
CA ASP A 236 1.53 -0.96 7.45
C ASP A 236 2.34 -1.15 8.73
N CYS A 237 1.93 -0.46 9.78
CA CYS A 237 2.70 -0.33 11.00
C CYS A 237 1.89 -0.90 12.16
N ASN A 238 2.51 -1.77 12.95
CA ASN A 238 1.88 -2.50 14.06
C ASN A 238 2.29 -1.99 15.43
N ASP A 239 2.99 -0.86 15.52
CA ASP A 239 3.29 -0.23 16.80
C ASP A 239 2.03 0.30 17.49
N GLN A 240 2.13 0.63 18.77
CA GLN A 240 0.98 1.00 19.59
C GLN A 240 0.71 2.51 19.57
N ASP A 241 1.75 3.34 19.37
CA ASP A 241 1.72 4.75 19.71
C ASP A 241 1.58 5.70 18.51
N GLY A 242 1.95 5.27 17.30
CA GLY A 242 1.94 6.10 16.10
C GLY A 242 3.07 7.14 16.04
N VAL A 243 4.09 7.03 16.89
CA VAL A 243 5.23 7.96 16.96
C VAL A 243 6.54 7.24 17.26
N GLY A 244 7.65 7.95 17.03
CA GLY A 244 8.97 7.48 17.39
C GLY A 244 9.55 6.41 16.46
N PRO A 245 10.68 5.81 16.88
CA PRO A 245 11.44 4.90 15.99
C PRO A 245 10.77 3.55 15.73
N ALA A 246 9.77 3.15 16.53
CA ALA A 246 9.00 1.93 16.29
C ALA A 246 7.93 2.13 15.20
N CYS A 247 7.46 3.36 14.97
CA CYS A 247 6.44 3.67 13.98
C CYS A 247 7.06 3.97 12.61
N SER A 248 7.11 2.97 11.73
CA SER A 248 7.55 3.15 10.33
C SER A 248 6.67 4.14 9.59
N GLY A 249 5.37 4.19 9.88
CA GLY A 249 4.41 5.10 9.26
C GLY A 249 4.71 6.57 9.52
N SER A 250 4.96 6.95 10.79
CA SER A 250 5.31 8.35 11.12
C SER A 250 6.66 8.76 10.53
N GLN A 251 7.64 7.86 10.52
CA GLN A 251 8.93 8.09 9.86
C GLN A 251 8.79 8.27 8.34
N GLN A 252 7.91 7.49 7.72
CA GLN A 252 7.63 7.59 6.29
C GLN A 252 7.02 8.95 5.91
N ILE A 253 6.04 9.45 6.69
CA ILE A 253 5.48 10.80 6.51
C ILE A 253 6.58 11.86 6.58
N ALA A 254 7.42 11.80 7.61
CA ALA A 254 8.54 12.75 7.79
C ALA A 254 9.55 12.67 6.63
N THR A 255 9.84 11.45 6.17
CA THR A 255 10.78 11.21 5.05
C THR A 255 10.22 11.74 3.74
N ILE A 256 8.94 11.50 3.41
CA ILE A 256 8.30 12.04 2.21
C ILE A 256 8.32 13.58 2.23
N ARG A 257 7.96 14.21 3.37
CA ARG A 257 7.98 15.68 3.51
C ARG A 257 9.37 16.28 3.32
N ARG A 258 10.42 15.54 3.69
CA ARG A 258 11.81 16.01 3.59
C ARG A 258 12.44 15.78 2.21
N LEU A 259 12.05 14.69 1.52
CA LEU A 259 12.71 14.26 0.28
C LEU A 259 11.92 14.62 -0.98
N ALA A 260 10.61 14.82 -0.90
CA ALA A 260 9.80 15.21 -2.05
C ALA A 260 10.25 16.58 -2.61
N PRO A 261 10.10 16.81 -3.92
CA PRO A 261 10.64 18.01 -4.57
C PRO A 261 9.96 19.31 -4.12
N ASP A 262 8.71 19.26 -3.72
CA ASP A 262 7.89 20.38 -3.29
C ASP A 262 6.63 19.94 -2.54
N ASN A 263 5.87 20.91 -2.00
CA ASN A 263 4.64 20.66 -1.25
C ASN A 263 3.53 20.04 -2.13
N GLN A 264 3.52 20.28 -3.43
CA GLN A 264 2.55 19.67 -4.33
C GLN A 264 2.78 18.15 -4.44
N ALA A 265 4.02 17.73 -4.59
CA ALA A 265 4.40 16.31 -4.59
C ALA A 265 4.09 15.65 -3.24
N VAL A 266 4.37 16.34 -2.11
CA VAL A 266 3.97 15.87 -0.77
C VAL A 266 2.45 15.64 -0.72
N GLY A 267 1.64 16.61 -1.13
CA GLY A 267 0.18 16.52 -1.13
C GLY A 267 -0.34 15.38 -2.03
N LYS A 268 0.28 15.16 -3.20
CA LYS A 268 -0.04 14.04 -4.10
C LYS A 268 0.21 12.70 -3.40
N ILE A 269 1.39 12.48 -2.86
CA ILE A 269 1.82 11.19 -2.29
C ILE A 269 1.07 10.89 -0.98
N LEU A 270 0.92 11.87 -0.10
CA LEU A 270 0.28 11.67 1.20
C LEU A 270 -1.26 11.62 1.13
N ARG A 271 -1.88 12.10 0.04
CA ARG A 271 -3.34 12.19 -0.06
C ARG A 271 -3.89 12.06 -1.47
N GLY A 272 -3.43 12.91 -2.39
CA GLY A 272 -4.09 13.15 -3.67
C GLY A 272 -4.24 11.88 -4.51
N ASN A 273 -3.15 11.11 -4.64
CA ASN A 273 -3.13 9.89 -5.44
C ASN A 273 -4.07 8.81 -4.87
N ALA A 274 -4.05 8.63 -3.53
CA ALA A 274 -4.99 7.72 -2.87
C ALA A 274 -6.44 8.14 -3.08
N SER A 275 -6.76 9.42 -2.85
CA SER A 275 -8.12 9.94 -3.01
C SER A 275 -8.64 9.80 -4.44
N HIS A 276 -7.79 10.04 -5.43
CA HIS A 276 -8.13 9.86 -6.84
C HIS A 276 -8.34 8.38 -7.20
N LEU A 277 -7.37 7.53 -6.86
CA LEU A 277 -7.38 6.10 -7.19
C LEU A 277 -8.55 5.36 -6.56
N LEU A 278 -8.84 5.65 -5.29
CA LEU A 278 -9.83 4.96 -4.47
C LEU A 278 -11.18 5.72 -4.42
N LYS A 279 -11.30 6.85 -5.11
CA LYS A 279 -12.51 7.70 -5.14
C LYS A 279 -13.00 8.07 -3.73
N LEU A 280 -12.06 8.41 -2.83
CA LEU A 280 -12.39 8.79 -1.46
C LEU A 280 -13.00 10.19 -1.45
N SER A 281 -14.26 10.28 -1.13
CA SER A 281 -14.99 11.53 -0.91
C SER A 281 -14.73 12.15 0.46
#